data_9d9e987c6285b5e8f6457e2a3b72f752
#
_entry.id   9d9e987c6285b5e8f6457e2a3b72f752
#
_cell.length_a   1.000
_cell.length_b   1.000
_cell.length_c   1.000
_cell.angle_alpha   90.00
_cell.angle_beta   90.00
_cell.angle_gamma   90.00
#
_symmetry.space_group_name_H-M   'P 1'
#
loop_
_entity.id
_entity.type
_entity.pdbx_description
1 polymer ?
#
loop_
_entity_poly.entity_id
_entity_poly.type
_entity_poly.pdbx_seq_one_letter_code
_entity_poly.pdbx_strand_id
1 'polypeptide(L)'
;MRILLFLSIYLWSCSQESVPKGVLSPEKMETVLFDLVRAEEFVDFSSIQDSTYKVFNKRSALYDSISNIHSITKETFQKSWQYYQSRPDLLKKILESLHSKTDAPIIQKDSLLKKRVIKDTIIKDTVKPQ
;
A
#
# COMPACT_ATOMS: atom_id res chain seq x y z
N MET A 1 -15.59 37.68 28.41
CA MET A 1 -14.33 37.19 27.80
C MET A 1 -14.18 35.66 27.73
N ARG A 2 -14.83 34.85 28.55
CA ARG A 2 -14.71 33.38 28.51
C ARG A 2 -15.41 32.71 27.30
N ILE A 3 -16.48 33.29 26.77
CA ILE A 3 -17.27 32.74 25.63
C ILE A 3 -16.55 32.92 24.29
N LEU A 4 -15.73 33.97 24.13
CA LEU A 4 -14.97 34.21 22.90
C LEU A 4 -13.82 33.21 22.68
N LEU A 5 -13.28 32.60 23.74
CA LEU A 5 -12.24 31.57 23.66
C LEU A 5 -12.75 30.22 23.13
N PHE A 6 -14.01 29.87 23.38
CA PHE A 6 -14.61 28.65 22.86
C PHE A 6 -14.98 28.72 21.38
N LEU A 7 -15.24 29.92 20.84
CA LEU A 7 -15.60 30.10 19.45
C LEU A 7 -14.41 29.94 18.49
N SER A 8 -13.17 30.12 18.99
CA SER A 8 -11.97 30.02 18.16
C SER A 8 -11.51 28.58 17.85
N ILE A 9 -12.03 27.60 18.60
CA ILE A 9 -11.65 26.18 18.45
C ILE A 9 -12.40 25.51 17.27
N TYR A 10 -13.55 26.05 16.85
CA TYR A 10 -14.34 25.48 15.78
C TYR A 10 -13.87 25.81 14.36
N LEU A 11 -12.87 26.69 14.20
CA LEU A 11 -12.38 27.13 12.88
C LEU A 11 -11.24 26.25 12.30
N TRP A 12 -10.77 25.24 13.02
CA TRP A 12 -9.86 24.24 12.47
C TRP A 12 -10.62 23.04 11.89
N SER A 13 -11.72 23.30 11.18
CA SER A 13 -12.29 22.32 10.28
C SER A 13 -11.29 22.15 9.13
N CYS A 14 -10.49 21.08 9.21
CA CYS A 14 -9.63 20.63 8.16
C CYS A 14 -10.44 20.52 6.89
N SER A 15 -10.18 21.37 5.89
CA SER A 15 -10.81 21.30 4.57
C SER A 15 -10.25 20.06 3.86
N GLN A 16 -10.75 18.90 4.24
CA GLN A 16 -10.53 17.68 3.51
C GLN A 16 -11.23 17.86 2.16
N GLU A 17 -10.44 17.94 1.11
CA GLU A 17 -10.97 18.11 -0.25
C GLU A 17 -11.94 16.96 -0.52
N SER A 18 -13.23 17.30 -0.58
CA SER A 18 -14.30 16.31 -0.68
C SER A 18 -14.29 15.68 -2.07
N VAL A 19 -13.93 14.43 -2.15
CA VAL A 19 -14.03 13.66 -3.39
C VAL A 19 -15.49 13.32 -3.70
N PRO A 20 -15.89 13.17 -4.98
CA PRO A 20 -17.24 12.80 -5.37
C PRO A 20 -17.67 11.45 -4.78
N LYS A 21 -18.98 11.26 -4.59
CA LYS A 21 -19.55 9.98 -4.15
C LYS A 21 -19.13 8.83 -5.07
N GLY A 22 -18.65 7.75 -4.47
CA GLY A 22 -18.18 6.55 -5.19
C GLY A 22 -16.78 6.68 -5.78
N VAL A 23 -16.02 7.72 -5.39
CA VAL A 23 -14.59 7.86 -5.63
C VAL A 23 -13.86 7.58 -4.32
N LEU A 24 -12.78 6.85 -4.36
CA LEU A 24 -11.93 6.58 -3.20
C LEU A 24 -11.28 7.87 -2.71
N SER A 25 -11.14 8.03 -1.39
CA SER A 25 -10.36 9.15 -0.85
C SER A 25 -8.89 9.07 -1.31
N PRO A 26 -8.14 10.19 -1.31
CA PRO A 26 -6.73 10.18 -1.69
C PRO A 26 -5.92 9.14 -0.91
N GLU A 27 -6.11 9.03 0.39
CA GLU A 27 -5.41 8.08 1.27
C GLU A 27 -5.77 6.63 0.93
N LYS A 28 -7.05 6.37 0.64
CA LYS A 28 -7.49 5.03 0.23
C LYS A 28 -6.97 4.67 -1.15
N MET A 29 -6.99 5.61 -2.09
CA MET A 29 -6.44 5.43 -3.43
C MET A 29 -4.94 5.15 -3.39
N GLU A 30 -4.18 5.89 -2.57
CA GLU A 30 -2.75 5.68 -2.34
C GLU A 30 -2.48 4.26 -1.81
N THR A 31 -3.23 3.82 -0.80
CA THR A 31 -3.03 2.50 -0.19
C THR A 31 -3.31 1.38 -1.19
N VAL A 32 -4.36 1.50 -1.99
CA VAL A 32 -4.69 0.54 -3.05
C VAL A 32 -3.61 0.50 -4.13
N LEU A 33 -3.13 1.67 -4.56
CA LEU A 33 -2.05 1.76 -5.56
C LEU A 33 -0.74 1.17 -5.02
N PHE A 34 -0.42 1.39 -3.74
CA PHE A 34 0.75 0.78 -3.11
C PHE A 34 0.73 -0.75 -3.18
N ASP A 35 -0.40 -1.36 -2.84
CA ASP A 35 -0.53 -2.81 -2.89
C ASP A 35 -0.54 -3.34 -4.32
N LEU A 36 -1.11 -2.60 -5.28
CA LEU A 36 -1.06 -2.96 -6.70
C LEU A 36 0.37 -2.93 -7.25
N VAL A 37 1.16 -1.90 -6.93
CA VAL A 37 2.57 -1.81 -7.35
C VAL A 37 3.37 -2.97 -6.76
N ARG A 38 3.18 -3.29 -5.48
CA ARG A 38 3.85 -4.43 -4.84
C ARG A 38 3.45 -5.78 -5.43
N ALA A 39 2.20 -5.93 -5.84
CA ALA A 39 1.73 -7.14 -6.52
C ALA A 39 2.38 -7.30 -7.90
N GLU A 40 2.56 -6.20 -8.66
CA GLU A 40 3.27 -6.22 -9.93
C GLU A 40 4.75 -6.58 -9.75
N GLU A 41 5.44 -5.98 -8.78
CA GLU A 41 6.82 -6.33 -8.45
C GLU A 41 6.97 -7.80 -8.07
N PHE A 42 6.01 -8.34 -7.31
CA PHE A 42 5.99 -9.76 -6.95
C PHE A 42 5.79 -10.66 -8.18
N VAL A 43 4.87 -10.30 -9.08
CA VAL A 43 4.64 -11.04 -10.32
C VAL A 43 5.89 -11.03 -11.20
N ASP A 44 6.50 -9.88 -11.37
CA ASP A 44 7.70 -9.72 -12.18
C ASP A 44 8.87 -10.55 -11.61
N PHE A 45 9.13 -10.45 -10.33
CA PHE A 45 10.15 -11.25 -9.65
C PHE A 45 9.87 -12.76 -9.76
N SER A 46 8.65 -13.19 -9.48
CA SER A 46 8.26 -14.60 -9.50
C SER A 46 8.27 -15.19 -10.91
N SER A 47 8.01 -14.37 -11.92
CA SER A 47 8.03 -14.78 -13.33
C SER A 47 9.41 -15.16 -13.86
N ILE A 48 10.47 -14.73 -13.18
CA ILE A 48 11.86 -15.12 -13.49
C ILE A 48 12.09 -16.58 -13.11
N GLN A 49 11.50 -17.03 -12.01
CA GLN A 49 11.68 -18.39 -11.49
C GLN A 49 10.61 -19.36 -12.02
N ASP A 50 9.39 -18.90 -12.20
CA ASP A 50 8.24 -19.68 -12.67
C ASP A 50 7.45 -18.90 -13.72
N SER A 51 7.58 -19.32 -14.98
CA SER A 51 6.89 -18.70 -16.12
C SER A 51 5.36 -18.74 -16.01
N THR A 52 4.80 -19.58 -15.14
CA THR A 52 3.35 -19.62 -14.92
C THR A 52 2.82 -18.34 -14.28
N TYR A 53 3.67 -17.53 -13.63
CA TYR A 53 3.31 -16.20 -13.12
C TYR A 53 3.07 -15.16 -14.23
N LYS A 54 3.57 -15.39 -15.43
CA LYS A 54 3.24 -14.58 -16.63
C LYS A 54 1.82 -14.82 -17.11
N VAL A 55 1.16 -15.88 -16.63
CA VAL A 55 -0.19 -16.21 -17.04
C VAL A 55 -1.17 -15.20 -16.42
N PHE A 56 -2.03 -14.63 -17.25
CA PHE A 56 -3.04 -13.63 -16.89
C PHE A 56 -3.85 -14.01 -15.64
N ASN A 57 -4.17 -15.29 -15.45
CA ASN A 57 -4.99 -15.75 -14.33
C ASN A 57 -4.35 -15.51 -12.96
N LYS A 58 -3.04 -15.65 -12.79
CA LYS A 58 -2.37 -15.39 -11.49
C LYS A 58 -2.34 -13.90 -11.14
N ARG A 59 -2.10 -13.04 -12.13
CA ARG A 59 -2.13 -11.59 -11.95
C ARG A 59 -3.54 -11.11 -11.61
N SER A 60 -4.56 -11.62 -12.31
CA SER A 60 -5.96 -11.31 -12.03
C SER A 60 -6.36 -11.71 -10.61
N ALA A 61 -5.97 -12.91 -10.16
CA ALA A 61 -6.26 -13.38 -8.80
C ALA A 61 -5.63 -12.48 -7.71
N LEU A 62 -4.43 -11.93 -7.96
CA LEU A 62 -3.80 -10.96 -7.04
C LEU A 62 -4.60 -9.65 -6.98
N TYR A 63 -5.07 -9.14 -8.11
CA TYR A 63 -5.88 -7.93 -8.14
C TYR A 63 -7.24 -8.13 -7.46
N ASP A 64 -7.86 -9.29 -7.65
CA ASP A 64 -9.10 -9.64 -6.95
C ASP A 64 -8.87 -9.73 -5.44
N SER A 65 -7.75 -10.29 -5.01
CA SER A 65 -7.37 -10.34 -3.60
C SER A 65 -7.17 -8.95 -3.01
N ILE A 66 -6.49 -8.03 -3.71
CA ILE A 66 -6.31 -6.64 -3.28
C ILE A 66 -7.67 -5.94 -3.18
N SER A 67 -8.53 -6.11 -4.18
CA SER A 67 -9.88 -5.54 -4.18
C SER A 67 -10.69 -6.00 -2.96
N ASN A 68 -10.60 -7.29 -2.61
CA ASN A 68 -11.26 -7.87 -1.44
C ASN A 68 -10.68 -7.33 -0.12
N ILE A 69 -9.35 -7.27 0.01
CA ILE A 69 -8.68 -6.72 1.21
C ILE A 69 -9.12 -5.27 1.46
N HIS A 70 -9.22 -4.49 0.40
CA HIS A 70 -9.62 -3.10 0.51
C HIS A 70 -11.14 -2.88 0.51
N SER A 71 -11.94 -3.95 0.34
CA SER A 71 -13.41 -3.87 0.23
C SER A 71 -13.86 -2.88 -0.86
N ILE A 72 -13.22 -2.94 -2.02
CA ILE A 72 -13.53 -2.09 -3.17
C ILE A 72 -13.94 -2.97 -4.37
N THR A 73 -14.75 -2.40 -5.25
CA THR A 73 -15.08 -3.04 -6.53
C THR A 73 -14.18 -2.51 -7.65
N LYS A 74 -14.09 -3.25 -8.73
CA LYS A 74 -13.38 -2.83 -9.93
C LYS A 74 -13.92 -1.51 -10.49
N GLU A 75 -15.24 -1.35 -10.47
CA GLU A 75 -15.93 -0.15 -10.94
C GLU A 75 -15.59 1.06 -10.07
N THR A 76 -15.55 0.89 -8.73
CA THR A 76 -15.13 1.95 -7.80
C THR A 76 -13.68 2.35 -8.05
N PHE A 77 -12.80 1.39 -8.26
CA PHE A 77 -11.40 1.67 -8.58
C PHE A 77 -11.27 2.42 -9.92
N GLN A 78 -11.93 1.94 -10.98
CA GLN A 78 -11.87 2.56 -12.30
C GLN A 78 -12.41 4.01 -12.27
N LYS A 79 -13.55 4.24 -11.60
CA LYS A 79 -14.10 5.57 -11.42
C LYS A 79 -13.14 6.50 -10.68
N SER A 80 -12.51 6.00 -9.63
CA SER A 80 -11.52 6.75 -8.85
C SER A 80 -10.29 7.08 -9.68
N TRP A 81 -9.80 6.11 -10.43
CA TRP A 81 -8.66 6.31 -11.33
C TRP A 81 -8.92 7.38 -12.39
N GLN A 82 -10.08 7.34 -13.06
CA GLN A 82 -10.49 8.37 -14.02
C GLN A 82 -10.60 9.75 -13.38
N TYR A 83 -11.15 9.83 -12.17
CA TYR A 83 -11.23 11.09 -11.43
C TYR A 83 -9.84 11.66 -11.16
N TYR A 84 -8.91 10.86 -10.62
CA TYR A 84 -7.56 11.33 -10.32
C TYR A 84 -6.74 11.64 -11.58
N GLN A 85 -6.96 10.94 -12.68
CA GLN A 85 -6.34 11.29 -13.96
C GLN A 85 -6.81 12.68 -14.47
N SER A 86 -8.05 13.08 -14.19
CA SER A 86 -8.56 14.41 -14.53
C SER A 86 -8.10 15.51 -13.55
N ARG A 87 -7.45 15.14 -12.45
CA ARG A 87 -6.95 16.04 -11.39
C ARG A 87 -5.46 15.79 -11.15
N PRO A 88 -4.58 16.31 -12.03
CA PRO A 88 -3.14 16.09 -11.95
C PRO A 88 -2.52 16.59 -10.64
N ASP A 89 -3.10 17.62 -10.04
CA ASP A 89 -2.73 18.19 -8.74
C ASP A 89 -2.89 17.18 -7.59
N LEU A 90 -4.00 16.42 -7.59
CA LEU A 90 -4.26 15.38 -6.60
C LEU A 90 -3.48 14.11 -6.89
N LEU A 91 -3.45 13.70 -8.15
CA LEU A 91 -2.71 12.51 -8.56
C LEU A 91 -1.21 12.65 -8.23
N LYS A 92 -0.63 13.82 -8.45
CA LYS A 92 0.76 14.11 -8.10
C LYS A 92 1.02 13.89 -6.61
N LYS A 93 0.16 14.42 -5.72
CA LYS A 93 0.29 14.23 -4.27
C LYS A 93 0.24 12.76 -3.88
N ILE A 94 -0.70 11.98 -4.47
CA ILE A 94 -0.80 10.55 -4.24
C ILE A 94 0.48 9.82 -4.67
N LEU A 95 1.01 10.13 -5.85
CA LEU A 95 2.22 9.48 -6.37
C LEU A 95 3.48 9.87 -5.59
N GLU A 96 3.61 11.12 -5.15
CA GLU A 96 4.72 11.56 -4.29
C GLU A 96 4.69 10.85 -2.93
N SER A 97 3.52 10.72 -2.33
CA SER A 97 3.34 9.97 -1.09
C SER A 97 3.67 8.48 -1.28
N LEU A 98 3.20 7.88 -2.37
CA LEU A 98 3.51 6.51 -2.75
C LEU A 98 5.03 6.30 -2.89
N HIS A 99 5.71 7.18 -3.61
CA HIS A 99 7.15 7.12 -3.83
C HIS A 99 7.92 7.17 -2.49
N SER A 100 7.54 8.08 -1.60
CA SER A 100 8.16 8.17 -0.28
C SER A 100 8.00 6.90 0.57
N LYS A 101 6.93 6.13 0.37
CA LYS A 101 6.69 4.84 1.05
C LYS A 101 7.46 3.69 0.42
N THR A 102 7.66 3.71 -0.89
CA THR A 102 8.44 2.69 -1.61
C THR A 102 9.92 2.85 -1.38
N ASP A 103 10.43 4.08 -1.25
CA ASP A 103 11.83 4.37 -0.96
C ASP A 103 12.21 4.17 0.52
N ALA A 104 11.22 4.05 1.41
CA ALA A 104 11.50 3.70 2.80
C ALA A 104 12.14 2.31 2.84
N PRO A 105 13.38 2.16 3.34
CA PRO A 105 14.13 0.93 3.21
C PRO A 105 13.37 -0.24 3.84
N ILE A 106 13.01 -1.23 3.03
CA ILE A 106 12.47 -2.55 3.42
C ILE A 106 13.48 -3.30 4.32
N ILE A 107 14.67 -2.73 4.49
CA ILE A 107 15.85 -3.27 5.15
C ILE A 107 15.63 -3.64 6.62
N GLN A 108 14.64 -3.07 7.31
CA GLN A 108 14.48 -3.36 8.75
C GLN A 108 13.75 -4.68 9.05
N LYS A 109 12.90 -5.18 8.14
CA LYS A 109 12.16 -6.43 8.40
C LYS A 109 12.97 -7.67 8.01
N ASP A 110 13.73 -7.58 6.92
CA ASP A 110 14.61 -8.68 6.47
C ASP A 110 15.84 -8.87 7.36
N SER A 111 16.38 -7.79 7.93
CA SER A 111 17.53 -7.90 8.85
C SER A 111 17.14 -8.60 10.16
N LEU A 112 15.89 -8.44 10.63
CA LEU A 112 15.37 -9.13 11.82
C LEU A 112 15.06 -10.60 11.55
N LEU A 113 14.57 -10.92 10.35
CA LEU A 113 14.33 -12.32 9.93
C LEU A 113 15.66 -13.05 9.72
N LYS A 114 16.63 -12.40 9.05
CA LYS A 114 17.97 -12.95 8.85
C LYS A 114 18.69 -13.17 10.19
N LYS A 115 18.52 -12.27 11.16
CA LYS A 115 19.10 -12.39 12.50
C LYS A 115 18.47 -13.53 13.31
N ARG A 116 17.17 -13.82 13.12
CA ARG A 116 16.48 -14.98 13.75
C ARG A 116 16.96 -16.28 13.14
N VAL A 117 16.98 -16.38 11.81
CA VAL A 117 17.42 -17.61 11.10
C VAL A 117 18.85 -17.97 11.47
N ILE A 118 19.76 -16.99 11.52
CA ILE A 118 21.16 -17.23 11.93
C ILE A 118 21.25 -17.69 13.39
N LYS A 119 20.45 -17.11 14.29
CA LYS A 119 20.43 -17.49 15.70
C LYS A 119 19.92 -18.92 15.91
N ASP A 120 18.88 -19.32 15.18
CA ASP A 120 18.29 -20.66 15.27
C ASP A 120 19.19 -21.73 14.64
N THR A 121 19.98 -21.37 13.61
CA THR A 121 20.96 -22.25 12.98
C THR A 121 22.17 -22.49 13.88
N ILE A 122 22.69 -21.45 14.54
CA ILE A 122 23.84 -21.57 15.46
C ILE A 122 23.49 -22.40 16.68
N ILE A 123 22.26 -22.34 17.19
CA ILE A 123 21.82 -23.12 18.35
C ILE A 123 21.68 -24.60 18.01
N LYS A 124 21.32 -24.95 16.76
CA LYS A 124 21.26 -26.38 16.34
C LYS A 124 22.61 -27.08 16.19
N ASP A 125 23.61 -26.32 15.83
CA ASP A 125 24.97 -26.90 15.60
C ASP A 125 25.77 -27.05 16.91
N THR A 126 25.33 -26.47 18.03
CA THR A 126 26.02 -26.51 19.33
C THR A 126 25.51 -27.61 20.26
N VAL A 127 24.43 -28.31 19.91
CA VAL A 127 23.94 -29.45 20.71
C VAL A 127 24.21 -30.77 19.99
N LYS A 128 25.45 -31.26 20.06
CA LYS A 128 25.75 -32.67 19.83
C LYS A 128 25.70 -33.38 21.18
N PRO A 129 24.88 -34.42 21.35
CA PRO A 129 24.97 -35.29 22.55
C PRO A 129 26.21 -36.17 22.45
N GLN A 130 26.92 -36.26 23.54
CA GLN A 130 27.92 -37.30 23.82
C GLN A 130 27.19 -38.60 24.12
#